data_853eaf0a5fc5405cac25d085b2f93620
#
_entry.id   853eaf0a5fc5405cac25d085b2f93620
#
_cell.length_a   1.000
_cell.length_b   1.000
_cell.length_c   1.000
_cell.angle_alpha   90.00
_cell.angle_beta   90.00
_cell.angle_gamma   90.00
#
_symmetry.space_group_name_H-M   'P 1'
#
loop_
_entity.id
_entity.type
_entity.pdbx_description
1 polymer ?
#
loop_
_entity_poly.entity_id
_entity_poly.type
_entity_poly.pdbx_seq_one_letter_code
_entity_poly.pdbx_strand_id
1 'polypeptide(L)'
;VYKRQIKQRGGKIINISSTAGSKGNPYQLHYSAAKAGVISLTNNLACLWAKHNINVNCILPGLIATDEMKQFGIIPANTDDDGNAIPRLELTPNPEDVANLALFLASPASDALTGELYPVRTWMKSERFWQ
;
A
#
# COMPACT_ATOMS: atom_id res chain seq x y z
N VAL A 1 8.06 -11.28 -16.59
CA VAL A 1 8.85 -11.06 -15.37
C VAL A 1 9.08 -12.36 -14.63
N TYR A 2 8.04 -13.06 -14.16
CA TYR A 2 8.17 -14.27 -13.33
C TYR A 2 8.96 -15.41 -13.98
N LYS A 3 8.83 -15.66 -15.29
CA LYS A 3 9.60 -16.69 -16.00
C LYS A 3 11.12 -16.47 -15.88
N ARG A 4 11.56 -15.21 -15.87
CA ARG A 4 12.96 -14.85 -15.69
C ARG A 4 13.39 -15.09 -14.23
N GLN A 5 12.56 -14.69 -13.29
CA GLN A 5 12.81 -14.89 -11.86
C GLN A 5 12.84 -16.36 -11.48
N ILE A 6 12.01 -17.22 -12.09
CA ILE A 6 12.10 -18.68 -11.93
C ILE A 6 13.47 -19.21 -12.37
N LYS A 7 13.97 -18.75 -13.55
CA LYS A 7 15.32 -19.14 -14.03
C LYS A 7 16.43 -18.63 -13.11
N GLN A 8 16.25 -17.47 -12.50
CA GLN A 8 17.19 -16.89 -11.53
C GLN A 8 17.12 -17.56 -10.15
N ARG A 9 16.11 -18.40 -9.90
CA ARG A 9 15.82 -19.03 -8.61
C ARG A 9 15.56 -18.03 -7.48
N GLY A 10 14.88 -16.93 -7.81
CA GLY A 10 14.52 -15.91 -6.84
C GLY A 10 14.06 -14.64 -7.51
N GLY A 11 13.31 -13.84 -6.74
CA GLY A 11 12.83 -12.54 -7.19
C GLY A 11 11.85 -11.91 -6.22
N LYS A 12 11.55 -10.65 -6.47
CA LYS A 12 10.59 -9.86 -5.70
C LYS A 12 9.52 -9.30 -6.66
N ILE A 13 8.26 -9.43 -6.28
CA ILE A 13 7.12 -8.83 -6.97
C ILE A 13 6.35 -8.03 -5.92
N ILE A 14 6.16 -6.75 -6.19
CA ILE A 14 5.46 -5.84 -5.30
C ILE A 14 4.27 -5.30 -6.07
N ASN A 15 3.08 -5.72 -5.70
CA ASN A 15 1.83 -5.22 -6.25
C ASN A 15 1.37 -3.99 -5.47
N ILE A 16 0.74 -3.04 -6.16
CA ILE A 16 0.16 -1.86 -5.53
C ILE A 16 -1.36 -1.95 -5.64
N SER A 17 -2.00 -2.20 -4.51
CA SER A 17 -3.46 -2.18 -4.39
C SER A 17 -3.93 -0.85 -3.76
N SER A 18 -4.85 -0.91 -2.83
CA SER A 18 -5.39 0.22 -2.08
C SER A 18 -6.04 -0.29 -0.79
N THR A 19 -6.12 0.55 0.24
CA THR A 19 -6.97 0.26 1.40
C THR A 19 -8.44 0.09 1.01
N ALA A 20 -8.90 0.75 -0.07
CA ALA A 20 -10.23 0.54 -0.64
C ALA A 20 -10.45 -0.90 -1.16
N GLY A 21 -9.40 -1.60 -1.60
CA GLY A 21 -9.48 -3.00 -2.01
C GLY A 21 -9.67 -3.97 -0.84
N SER A 22 -9.22 -3.61 0.36
CA SER A 22 -9.36 -4.45 1.56
C SER A 22 -10.60 -4.12 2.39
N LYS A 23 -10.99 -2.84 2.44
CA LYS A 23 -12.12 -2.36 3.27
C LYS A 23 -13.37 -2.00 2.46
N GLY A 24 -13.23 -1.84 1.14
CA GLY A 24 -14.24 -1.26 0.27
C GLY A 24 -14.20 0.28 0.29
N ASN A 25 -14.91 0.87 -0.67
CA ASN A 25 -15.22 2.29 -0.73
C ASN A 25 -16.57 2.46 -1.45
N PRO A 26 -17.65 2.86 -0.74
CA PRO A 26 -18.99 2.94 -1.31
C PRO A 26 -19.13 3.96 -2.44
N TYR A 27 -18.21 4.90 -2.56
CA TYR A 27 -18.20 5.90 -3.63
C TYR A 27 -17.38 5.47 -4.87
N GLN A 28 -16.66 4.33 -4.76
CA GLN A 28 -15.75 3.83 -5.81
C GLN A 28 -15.84 2.29 -5.93
N LEU A 29 -17.04 1.77 -6.20
CA LEU A 29 -17.31 0.32 -6.20
C LEU A 29 -16.42 -0.45 -7.17
N HIS A 30 -16.33 0.03 -8.42
CA HIS A 30 -15.50 -0.59 -9.46
C HIS A 30 -14.00 -0.57 -9.11
N TYR A 31 -13.51 0.54 -8.57
CA TYR A 31 -12.13 0.67 -8.12
C TYR A 31 -11.82 -0.29 -6.96
N SER A 32 -12.71 -0.36 -5.97
CA SER A 32 -12.57 -1.28 -4.83
C SER A 32 -12.55 -2.73 -5.29
N ALA A 33 -13.44 -3.13 -6.21
CA ALA A 33 -13.46 -4.47 -6.78
C ALA A 33 -12.16 -4.80 -7.52
N ALA A 34 -11.67 -3.87 -8.37
CA ALA A 34 -10.41 -4.05 -9.08
C ALA A 34 -9.21 -4.20 -8.12
N LYS A 35 -9.15 -3.36 -7.08
CA LYS A 35 -8.06 -3.40 -6.08
C LYS A 35 -8.16 -4.61 -5.16
N ALA A 36 -9.35 -5.14 -4.86
CA ALA A 36 -9.54 -6.43 -4.19
C ALA A 36 -9.01 -7.58 -5.06
N GLY A 37 -9.22 -7.52 -6.38
CA GLY A 37 -8.64 -8.48 -7.32
C GLY A 37 -7.12 -8.53 -7.25
N VAL A 38 -6.44 -7.39 -7.11
CA VAL A 38 -4.97 -7.33 -6.94
C VAL A 38 -4.52 -7.98 -5.63
N ILE A 39 -5.28 -7.83 -4.55
CA ILE A 39 -5.01 -8.49 -3.26
C ILE A 39 -5.10 -10.02 -3.43
N SER A 40 -6.20 -10.51 -4.00
CA SER A 40 -6.38 -11.93 -4.25
C SER A 40 -5.30 -12.50 -5.16
N LEU A 41 -4.94 -11.77 -6.23
CA LEU A 41 -3.85 -12.14 -7.14
C LEU A 41 -2.51 -12.27 -6.39
N THR A 42 -2.18 -11.34 -5.50
CA THR A 42 -0.97 -11.37 -4.69
C THR A 42 -0.88 -12.65 -3.87
N ASN A 43 -1.94 -13.01 -3.15
CA ASN A 43 -2.00 -14.20 -2.30
C ASN A 43 -1.81 -15.48 -3.13
N ASN A 44 -2.49 -15.58 -4.27
CA ASN A 44 -2.39 -16.74 -5.16
C ASN A 44 -0.97 -16.89 -5.74
N LEU A 45 -0.38 -15.78 -6.22
CA LEU A 45 0.97 -15.81 -6.79
C LEU A 45 2.04 -16.09 -5.74
N ALA A 46 1.90 -15.59 -4.51
CA ALA A 46 2.79 -15.90 -3.41
C ALA A 46 2.82 -17.41 -3.14
N CYS A 47 1.65 -18.04 -3.07
CA CYS A 47 1.51 -19.49 -2.90
C CYS A 47 2.13 -20.27 -4.07
N LEU A 48 1.83 -19.89 -5.31
CA LEU A 48 2.31 -20.59 -6.52
C LEU A 48 3.83 -20.50 -6.68
N TRP A 49 4.46 -19.39 -6.30
CA TRP A 49 5.84 -19.09 -6.62
C TRP A 49 6.79 -19.18 -5.42
N ALA A 50 6.30 -19.45 -4.22
CA ALA A 50 7.13 -19.71 -3.05
C ALA A 50 8.18 -20.80 -3.32
N LYS A 51 7.80 -21.89 -4.01
CA LYS A 51 8.71 -22.98 -4.41
C LYS A 51 9.83 -22.55 -5.35
N HIS A 52 9.73 -21.39 -5.97
CA HIS A 52 10.73 -20.78 -6.83
C HIS A 52 11.54 -19.69 -6.13
N ASN A 53 11.35 -19.52 -4.83
CA ASN A 53 11.98 -18.46 -4.02
C ASN A 53 11.64 -17.05 -4.54
N ILE A 54 10.38 -16.85 -4.98
CA ILE A 54 9.88 -15.55 -5.42
C ILE A 54 8.93 -15.02 -4.36
N ASN A 55 9.26 -13.87 -3.78
CA ASN A 55 8.41 -13.16 -2.85
C ASN A 55 7.38 -12.32 -3.63
N VAL A 56 6.12 -12.43 -3.27
CA VAL A 56 5.04 -11.63 -3.86
C VAL A 56 4.27 -10.95 -2.73
N ASN A 57 4.37 -9.63 -2.64
CA ASN A 57 3.74 -8.83 -1.58
C ASN A 57 2.90 -7.71 -2.18
N CYS A 58 2.04 -7.12 -1.37
CA CYS A 58 1.15 -6.04 -1.80
C CYS A 58 1.22 -4.85 -0.84
N ILE A 59 1.45 -3.66 -1.39
CA ILE A 59 1.30 -2.40 -0.65
C ILE A 59 -0.12 -1.90 -0.87
N LEU A 60 -0.76 -1.45 0.21
CA LEU A 60 -2.10 -0.89 0.21
C LEU A 60 -2.06 0.59 0.64
N PRO A 61 -1.76 1.52 -0.28
CA PRO A 61 -1.85 2.93 0.05
C PRO A 61 -3.28 3.32 0.43
N GLY A 62 -3.41 4.14 1.48
CA GLY A 62 -4.62 4.90 1.77
C GLY A 62 -4.64 6.21 0.98
N LEU A 63 -5.12 7.28 1.62
CA LEU A 63 -4.93 8.63 1.09
C LEU A 63 -3.43 8.98 1.19
N ILE A 64 -2.84 9.39 0.09
CA ILE A 64 -1.42 9.80 0.01
C ILE A 64 -1.35 11.25 -0.44
N ALA A 65 -0.50 12.04 0.21
CA ALA A 65 -0.34 13.47 -0.05
C ALA A 65 0.45 13.75 -1.34
N THR A 66 -0.09 13.30 -2.48
CA THR A 66 0.45 13.63 -3.80
C THR A 66 0.25 15.10 -4.12
N ASP A 67 1.04 15.67 -5.03
CA ASP A 67 0.92 17.07 -5.41
C ASP A 67 -0.45 17.38 -6.01
N GLU A 68 -1.04 16.43 -6.75
CA GLU A 68 -2.41 16.53 -7.26
C GLU A 68 -3.43 16.65 -6.11
N MET A 69 -3.35 15.81 -5.08
CA MET A 69 -4.25 15.86 -3.93
C MET A 69 -4.08 17.13 -3.11
N LYS A 70 -2.86 17.66 -3.02
CA LYS A 70 -2.60 18.97 -2.39
C LYS A 70 -3.25 20.10 -3.17
N GLN A 71 -3.11 20.09 -4.51
CA GLN A 71 -3.70 21.12 -5.39
C GLN A 71 -5.25 21.14 -5.31
N PHE A 72 -5.88 19.97 -5.14
CA PHE A 72 -7.33 19.89 -4.94
C PHE A 72 -7.79 20.21 -3.51
N GLY A 73 -6.87 20.56 -2.60
CA GLY A 73 -7.22 20.88 -1.22
C GLY A 73 -7.78 19.70 -0.42
N ILE A 74 -7.50 18.46 -0.85
CA ILE A 74 -7.98 17.22 -0.20
C ILE A 74 -7.12 16.85 1.00
N ILE A 75 -5.85 17.29 1.01
CA ILE A 75 -4.91 16.97 2.08
C ILE A 75 -5.09 17.97 3.23
N PRO A 76 -5.36 17.49 4.46
CA PRO A 76 -5.46 18.35 5.63
C PRO A 76 -4.16 19.14 5.87
N ALA A 77 -4.28 20.29 6.52
CA ALA A 77 -3.15 21.08 6.97
C ALA A 77 -2.24 20.26 7.92
N ASN A 78 -0.98 20.64 8.00
CA ASN A 78 0.00 20.02 8.91
C ASN A 78 -0.02 20.63 10.32
N THR A 79 -0.93 21.57 10.56
CA THR A 79 -1.13 22.25 11.85
C THR A 79 -2.59 22.13 12.26
N ASP A 80 -2.83 22.13 13.57
CA ASP A 80 -4.16 22.22 14.16
C ASP A 80 -4.70 23.68 14.13
N ASP A 81 -5.91 23.87 14.65
CA ASP A 81 -6.58 25.19 14.69
C ASP A 81 -5.83 26.20 15.57
N ASP A 82 -5.00 25.74 16.50
CA ASP A 82 -4.15 26.55 17.38
C ASP A 82 -2.77 26.83 16.79
N GLY A 83 -2.47 26.29 15.59
CA GLY A 83 -1.20 26.47 14.88
C GLY A 83 -0.09 25.50 15.34
N ASN A 84 -0.39 24.51 16.18
CA ASN A 84 0.59 23.51 16.59
C ASN A 84 0.77 22.45 15.51
N ALA A 85 1.97 21.89 15.40
CA ALA A 85 2.26 20.82 14.46
C ALA A 85 1.45 19.54 14.80
N ILE A 86 0.78 18.99 13.80
CA ILE A 86 0.08 17.71 13.94
C ILE A 86 1.11 16.59 14.07
N PRO A 87 0.92 15.63 14.99
CA PRO A 87 1.83 14.49 15.17
C PRO A 87 2.01 13.71 13.86
N ARG A 88 3.24 13.24 13.59
CA ARG A 88 3.59 12.53 12.33
C ARG A 88 2.65 11.37 12.00
N LEU A 89 2.17 10.63 12.99
CA LEU A 89 1.27 9.49 12.80
C LEU A 89 -0.17 9.88 12.48
N GLU A 90 -0.51 11.16 12.61
CA GLU A 90 -1.82 11.72 12.23
C GLU A 90 -1.76 12.43 10.87
N LEU A 91 -0.55 12.69 10.34
CA LEU A 91 -0.38 13.32 9.02
C LEU A 91 -0.68 12.33 7.89
N THR A 92 -1.22 12.85 6.80
CA THR A 92 -1.36 12.06 5.56
C THR A 92 0.02 11.61 5.07
N PRO A 93 0.24 10.30 4.78
CA PRO A 93 1.52 9.83 4.26
C PRO A 93 1.89 10.49 2.95
N ASN A 94 3.18 10.67 2.73
CA ASN A 94 3.73 11.16 1.48
C ASN A 94 4.05 10.00 0.52
N PRO A 95 4.26 10.27 -0.79
CA PRO A 95 4.71 9.26 -1.75
C PRO A 95 5.98 8.54 -1.33
N GLU A 96 6.90 9.23 -0.64
CA GLU A 96 8.16 8.68 -0.13
C GLU A 96 7.92 7.59 0.93
N ASP A 97 6.86 7.66 1.72
CA ASP A 97 6.51 6.61 2.70
C ASP A 97 6.17 5.29 1.97
N VAL A 98 5.49 5.38 0.83
CA VAL A 98 5.20 4.21 -0.03
C VAL A 98 6.48 3.70 -0.69
N ALA A 99 7.32 4.61 -1.19
CA ALA A 99 8.58 4.28 -1.84
C ALA A 99 9.56 3.59 -0.89
N ASN A 100 9.68 4.06 0.35
CA ASN A 100 10.53 3.45 1.39
C ASN A 100 10.09 2.01 1.71
N LEU A 101 8.78 1.77 1.80
CA LEU A 101 8.27 0.41 1.98
C LEU A 101 8.54 -0.47 0.75
N ALA A 102 8.36 0.07 -0.45
CA ALA A 102 8.68 -0.66 -1.68
C ALA A 102 10.18 -1.01 -1.74
N LEU A 103 11.06 -0.10 -1.35
CA LEU A 103 12.50 -0.34 -1.27
C LEU A 103 12.84 -1.45 -0.27
N PHE A 104 12.25 -1.44 0.92
CA PHE A 104 12.39 -2.51 1.90
C PHE A 104 11.93 -3.85 1.31
N LEU A 105 10.74 -3.92 0.70
CA LEU A 105 10.20 -5.15 0.12
C LEU A 105 11.00 -5.66 -1.10
N ALA A 106 11.72 -4.77 -1.79
CA ALA A 106 12.62 -5.13 -2.89
C ALA A 106 13.98 -5.63 -2.42
N SER A 107 14.35 -5.39 -1.17
CA SER A 107 15.66 -5.71 -0.60
C SER A 107 15.71 -7.13 0.00
N PRO A 108 16.93 -7.67 0.26
CA PRO A 108 17.10 -8.92 1.00
C PRO A 108 16.52 -8.91 2.42
N ALA A 109 16.35 -7.74 3.04
CA ALA A 109 15.76 -7.60 4.38
C ALA A 109 14.32 -8.14 4.49
N SER A 110 13.65 -8.34 3.34
CA SER A 110 12.29 -8.88 3.25
C SER A 110 12.23 -10.33 2.73
N ASP A 111 13.32 -11.08 2.72
CA ASP A 111 13.37 -12.42 2.11
C ASP A 111 12.39 -13.42 2.76
N ALA A 112 12.10 -13.27 4.04
CA ALA A 112 11.15 -14.11 4.75
C ALA A 112 9.67 -13.73 4.52
N LEU A 113 9.39 -12.65 3.78
CA LEU A 113 8.05 -12.08 3.65
C LEU A 113 7.47 -12.36 2.27
N THR A 114 6.35 -13.10 2.22
CA THR A 114 5.59 -13.34 0.99
C THR A 114 4.11 -13.54 1.27
N GLY A 115 3.25 -13.06 0.39
CA GLY A 115 1.79 -13.11 0.54
C GLY A 115 1.24 -12.06 1.50
N GLU A 116 2.04 -11.09 1.92
CA GLU A 116 1.66 -10.11 2.92
C GLU A 116 1.08 -8.83 2.31
N LEU A 117 0.19 -8.21 3.08
CA LEU A 117 -0.49 -6.96 2.74
C LEU A 117 0.00 -5.85 3.67
N TYR A 118 0.56 -4.79 3.10
CA TYR A 118 1.17 -3.70 3.86
C TYR A 118 0.37 -2.40 3.67
N PRO A 119 -0.52 -2.03 4.59
CA PRO A 119 -1.20 -0.75 4.52
C PRO A 119 -0.25 0.41 4.83
N VAL A 120 -0.22 1.42 3.94
CA VAL A 120 0.46 2.70 4.18
C VAL A 120 -0.58 3.76 4.40
N ARG A 121 -0.90 4.01 5.65
CA ARG A 121 -1.87 5.00 6.08
C ARG A 121 -1.52 5.49 7.47
N THR A 122 -1.86 6.72 7.77
CA THR A 122 -1.85 7.21 9.14
C THR A 122 -3.20 6.93 9.80
N TRP A 123 -3.20 6.99 11.12
CA TRP A 123 -4.43 6.89 11.90
C TRP A 123 -5.15 8.22 11.82
N MET A 124 -6.07 8.35 10.88
CA MET A 124 -6.88 9.57 10.75
C MET A 124 -8.07 9.51 11.71
N LYS A 125 -8.28 10.58 12.48
CA LYS A 125 -9.51 10.76 13.30
C LYS A 125 -10.79 10.64 12.46
N SER A 126 -10.69 10.86 11.14
CA SER A 126 -11.77 10.74 10.16
C SER A 126 -12.16 9.30 9.81
N GLU A 127 -11.49 8.27 10.32
CA GLU A 127 -11.99 6.88 10.17
C GLU A 127 -13.33 6.64 10.89
N ARG A 128 -13.86 7.63 11.61
CA ARG A 128 -15.26 7.64 12.11
C ARG A 128 -16.31 7.62 11.00
N PHE A 129 -15.93 7.80 9.74
CA PHE A 129 -16.87 7.68 8.60
C PHE A 129 -17.30 6.25 8.28
N TRP A 130 -16.74 5.23 8.96
CA TRP A 130 -17.01 3.81 8.69
C TRP A 130 -17.51 3.03 9.91
N GLN A 131 -18.00 3.73 10.94
CA GLN A 131 -18.71 3.13 12.06
C GLN A 131 -20.23 3.22 11.87
#